data_aad04271db4384b3887f6dfc734f5b99
#
_entry.id   aad04271db4384b3887f6dfc734f5b99
#
_cell.length_a   1.000
_cell.length_b   1.000
_cell.length_c   1.000
_cell.angle_alpha   90.00
_cell.angle_beta   90.00
_cell.angle_gamma   90.00
#
_symmetry.space_group_name_H-M   'P 1'
#
loop_
_entity.id
_entity.type
_entity.pdbx_description
1 polymer ?
#
loop_
_entity_poly.entity_id
_entity_poly.type
_entity_poly.pdbx_seq_one_letter_code
_entity_poly.pdbx_strand_id
1 'polypeptide(L)'
;MRAMAAIPVNPCDLSWLARYNEIIVTSMVVLGTVFGVVFPYLSQRNKELNLKIADQKRRTYTRFLRNFTEIAVAVMHAEDVSGKDADRERMRARDQLLLYGSDDVIKAYDAWVRYADVEDHDLAKESELVNLILLAIRKDLLGKTKVTKEHIENLSSFNRG
;
A
#
# COMPACT_ATOMS: atom_id res chain seq x y z
N MET A 1 50.83 -63.08 -3.55
CA MET A 1 50.52 -61.96 -2.65
C MET A 1 51.31 -60.76 -3.13
N ARG A 2 50.64 -59.76 -3.79
CA ARG A 2 51.30 -58.51 -4.20
C ARG A 2 51.10 -57.52 -3.07
N ALA A 3 52.19 -57.05 -2.46
CA ALA A 3 52.20 -55.97 -1.49
C ALA A 3 51.71 -54.69 -2.20
N MET A 4 50.61 -54.09 -1.78
CA MET A 4 50.20 -52.79 -2.17
C MET A 4 51.16 -51.77 -1.58
N ALA A 5 51.96 -51.16 -2.47
CA ALA A 5 52.86 -50.08 -2.08
C ALA A 5 52.00 -48.89 -1.62
N ALA A 6 52.16 -48.48 -0.38
CA ALA A 6 51.55 -47.26 0.17
C ALA A 6 52.12 -46.05 -0.62
N ILE A 7 51.27 -45.29 -1.27
CA ILE A 7 51.62 -44.05 -1.95
C ILE A 7 52.08 -43.06 -0.86
N PRO A 8 53.31 -42.52 -0.89
CA PRO A 8 53.73 -41.53 0.08
C PRO A 8 52.97 -40.22 -0.16
N VAL A 9 52.08 -39.87 0.76
CA VAL A 9 51.39 -38.57 0.76
C VAL A 9 52.45 -37.52 1.15
N ASN A 10 52.81 -36.66 0.22
CA ASN A 10 53.81 -35.62 0.41
C ASN A 10 53.27 -34.58 1.43
N PRO A 11 53.99 -34.23 2.52
CA PRO A 11 53.52 -33.29 3.54
C PRO A 11 53.22 -31.88 2.98
N CYS A 12 53.70 -31.55 1.77
CA CYS A 12 53.37 -30.31 1.06
C CYS A 12 51.91 -30.29 0.53
N ASP A 13 51.27 -31.45 0.35
CA ASP A 13 49.91 -31.54 -0.15
C ASP A 13 48.84 -31.18 0.91
N LEU A 14 49.18 -31.16 2.18
CA LEU A 14 48.28 -30.80 3.28
C LEU A 14 48.16 -29.27 3.49
N SER A 15 49.13 -28.49 3.04
CA SER A 15 49.13 -27.03 3.21
C SER A 15 48.06 -26.32 2.38
N TRP A 16 47.71 -26.83 1.21
CA TRP A 16 46.64 -26.27 0.39
C TRP A 16 45.25 -26.59 0.96
N LEU A 17 45.07 -27.78 1.55
CA LEU A 17 43.83 -28.15 2.25
C LEU A 17 43.61 -27.25 3.46
N ALA A 18 44.65 -26.89 4.24
CA ALA A 18 44.54 -25.94 5.34
C ALA A 18 44.11 -24.55 4.86
N ARG A 19 44.67 -24.05 3.75
CA ARG A 19 44.26 -22.77 3.14
C ARG A 19 42.82 -22.79 2.62
N TYR A 20 42.41 -23.89 1.99
CA TYR A 20 41.01 -24.03 1.54
C TYR A 20 40.02 -24.02 2.70
N ASN A 21 40.40 -24.69 3.82
CA ASN A 21 39.56 -24.71 5.01
C ASN A 21 39.41 -23.30 5.63
N GLU A 22 40.47 -22.51 5.65
CA GLU A 22 40.48 -21.13 6.14
C GLU A 22 39.60 -20.21 5.27
N ILE A 23 39.68 -20.35 3.95
CA ILE A 23 38.85 -19.60 3.00
C ILE A 23 37.38 -19.97 3.17
N ILE A 24 37.04 -21.26 3.31
CA ILE A 24 35.70 -21.74 3.49
C ILE A 24 35.10 -21.20 4.81
N VAL A 25 35.84 -21.31 5.91
CA VAL A 25 35.42 -20.82 7.22
C VAL A 25 35.18 -19.31 7.19
N THR A 26 36.10 -18.54 6.61
CA THR A 26 35.97 -17.09 6.48
C THR A 26 34.76 -16.72 5.63
N SER A 27 34.55 -17.43 4.52
CA SER A 27 33.40 -17.21 3.65
C SER A 27 32.07 -17.52 4.35
N MET A 28 32.00 -18.60 5.15
CA MET A 28 30.82 -18.94 5.95
C MET A 28 30.51 -17.89 7.03
N VAL A 29 31.56 -17.33 7.69
CA VAL A 29 31.39 -16.26 8.69
C VAL A 29 30.83 -15.00 8.04
N VAL A 30 31.37 -14.60 6.88
CA VAL A 30 30.87 -13.42 6.13
C VAL A 30 29.45 -13.63 5.69
N LEU A 31 29.11 -14.79 5.10
CA LEU A 31 27.74 -15.12 4.72
C LEU A 31 26.81 -15.14 5.92
N GLY A 32 27.23 -15.76 7.03
CA GLY A 32 26.46 -15.79 8.28
C GLY A 32 26.17 -14.39 8.82
N THR A 33 27.15 -13.47 8.74
CA THR A 33 26.95 -12.08 9.16
C THR A 33 25.96 -11.34 8.24
N VAL A 34 26.09 -11.52 6.93
CA VAL A 34 25.17 -10.89 5.96
C VAL A 34 23.74 -11.39 6.17
N PHE A 35 23.54 -12.69 6.26
CA PHE A 35 22.21 -13.25 6.46
C PHE A 35 21.66 -13.01 7.87
N GLY A 36 22.51 -13.04 8.90
CA GLY A 36 22.10 -12.88 10.29
C GLY A 36 21.82 -11.44 10.72
N VAL A 37 22.50 -10.47 10.12
CA VAL A 37 22.42 -9.05 10.54
C VAL A 37 21.80 -8.17 9.46
N VAL A 38 22.31 -8.22 8.23
CA VAL A 38 21.89 -7.30 7.17
C VAL A 38 20.48 -7.59 6.70
N PHE A 39 20.13 -8.86 6.51
CA PHE A 39 18.81 -9.24 6.02
C PHE A 39 17.67 -8.90 7.00
N PRO A 40 17.74 -9.20 8.32
CA PRO A 40 16.74 -8.75 9.29
C PRO A 40 16.65 -7.22 9.36
N TYR A 41 17.78 -6.51 9.33
CA TYR A 41 17.80 -5.05 9.35
C TYR A 41 17.04 -4.44 8.16
N LEU A 42 17.31 -4.91 6.94
CA LEU A 42 16.61 -4.46 5.73
C LEU A 42 15.13 -4.82 5.76
N SER A 43 14.79 -6.01 6.26
CA SER A 43 13.42 -6.46 6.41
C SER A 43 12.64 -5.60 7.40
N GLN A 44 13.22 -5.25 8.55
CA GLN A 44 12.62 -4.36 9.55
C GLN A 44 12.40 -2.95 8.99
N ARG A 45 13.41 -2.39 8.33
CA ARG A 45 13.31 -1.06 7.69
C ARG A 45 12.18 -1.01 6.66
N ASN A 46 12.05 -2.05 5.84
CA ASN A 46 10.97 -2.13 4.85
C ASN A 46 9.59 -2.24 5.51
N LYS A 47 9.47 -2.98 6.62
CA LYS A 47 8.23 -3.06 7.40
C LYS A 47 7.85 -1.70 8.01
N GLU A 48 8.81 -0.97 8.58
CA GLU A 48 8.56 0.36 9.12
C GLU A 48 8.11 1.37 8.05
N LEU A 49 8.75 1.34 6.87
CA LEU A 49 8.35 2.18 5.75
C LEU A 49 6.93 1.85 5.28
N ASN A 50 6.61 0.57 5.15
CA ASN A 50 5.28 0.12 4.74
C ASN A 50 4.21 0.52 5.78
N LEU A 51 4.51 0.44 7.08
CA LEU A 51 3.60 0.89 8.14
C LEU A 51 3.37 2.41 8.08
N LYS A 52 4.42 3.21 7.85
CA LYS A 52 4.30 4.66 7.68
C LYS A 52 3.45 5.03 6.46
N ILE A 53 3.66 4.34 5.33
CA ILE A 53 2.86 4.54 4.12
C ILE A 53 1.40 4.16 4.38
N ALA A 54 1.14 3.02 5.03
CA ALA A 54 -0.21 2.58 5.37
C ALA A 54 -0.94 3.56 6.31
N ASP A 55 -0.24 4.09 7.33
CA ASP A 55 -0.80 5.11 8.23
C ASP A 55 -1.10 6.41 7.48
N GLN A 56 -0.20 6.84 6.59
CA GLN A 56 -0.41 8.02 5.77
C GLN A 56 -1.60 7.85 4.80
N LYS A 57 -1.74 6.69 4.17
CA LYS A 57 -2.91 6.35 3.35
C LYS A 57 -4.20 6.42 4.15
N ARG A 58 -4.22 5.81 5.34
CA ARG A 58 -5.38 5.84 6.23
C ARG A 58 -5.79 7.27 6.58
N ARG A 59 -4.84 8.13 6.96
CA ARG A 59 -5.11 9.55 7.27
C ARG A 59 -5.64 10.29 6.06
N THR A 60 -5.06 10.06 4.89
CA THR A 60 -5.50 10.65 3.63
C THR A 60 -6.94 10.29 3.30
N TYR A 61 -7.28 9.00 3.36
CA TYR A 61 -8.64 8.55 3.09
C TYR A 61 -9.64 9.05 4.13
N THR A 62 -9.27 9.08 5.41
CA THR A 62 -10.14 9.63 6.46
C THR A 62 -10.44 11.12 6.22
N ARG A 63 -9.44 11.91 5.85
CA ARG A 63 -9.62 13.33 5.52
C ARG A 63 -10.49 13.52 4.28
N PHE A 64 -10.21 12.75 3.22
CA PHE A 64 -10.99 12.78 1.99
C PHE A 64 -12.46 12.46 2.26
N LEU A 65 -12.76 11.37 2.98
CA LEU A 65 -14.13 10.95 3.30
C LEU A 65 -14.84 11.96 4.20
N ARG A 66 -14.13 12.59 5.16
CA ARG A 66 -14.71 13.63 5.99
C ARG A 66 -15.17 14.81 5.15
N ASN A 67 -14.31 15.33 4.26
CA ASN A 67 -14.69 16.43 3.37
C ASN A 67 -15.86 16.07 2.47
N PHE A 68 -15.87 14.83 1.99
CA PHE A 68 -16.98 14.32 1.17
C PHE A 68 -18.29 14.28 1.95
N THR A 69 -18.27 13.82 3.20
CA THR A 69 -19.43 13.79 4.09
C THR A 69 -19.91 15.19 4.43
N GLU A 70 -19.02 16.14 4.71
CA GLU A 70 -19.36 17.54 4.99
C GLU A 70 -20.09 18.17 3.82
N ILE A 71 -19.62 17.95 2.59
CA ILE A 71 -20.30 18.43 1.37
C ILE A 71 -21.69 17.80 1.24
N ALA A 72 -21.79 16.48 1.40
CA ALA A 72 -23.05 15.77 1.27
C ALA A 72 -24.10 16.24 2.30
N VAL A 73 -23.67 16.46 3.55
CA VAL A 73 -24.53 16.98 4.62
C VAL A 73 -25.01 18.41 4.30
N ALA A 74 -24.10 19.27 3.86
CA ALA A 74 -24.45 20.65 3.52
C ALA A 74 -25.42 20.72 2.33
N VAL A 75 -25.22 19.90 1.30
CA VAL A 75 -26.19 19.80 0.18
C VAL A 75 -27.56 19.34 0.67
N MET A 76 -27.64 18.36 1.59
CA MET A 76 -28.94 17.91 2.15
C MET A 76 -29.64 19.00 2.96
N HIS A 77 -28.90 19.90 3.60
CA HIS A 77 -29.45 20.98 4.41
C HIS A 77 -29.56 22.31 3.65
N ALA A 78 -29.29 22.33 2.35
CA ALA A 78 -29.24 23.53 1.51
C ALA A 78 -28.30 24.63 2.11
N GLU A 79 -27.25 24.21 2.81
CA GLU A 79 -26.23 25.10 3.35
C GLU A 79 -25.20 25.45 2.28
N ASP A 80 -24.77 26.73 2.26
CA ASP A 80 -23.68 27.15 1.38
C ASP A 80 -22.33 26.68 1.92
N VAL A 81 -21.70 25.74 1.23
CA VAL A 81 -20.35 25.24 1.54
C VAL A 81 -19.27 26.06 0.82
N SER A 82 -19.65 27.18 0.19
CA SER A 82 -18.71 28.04 -0.52
C SER A 82 -17.88 28.87 0.45
N GLY A 83 -16.55 28.82 0.26
CA GLY A 83 -15.64 29.66 1.01
C GLY A 83 -14.19 29.28 0.72
N LYS A 84 -13.28 30.26 0.74
CA LYS A 84 -11.85 30.05 0.43
C LYS A 84 -11.21 28.95 1.27
N ASP A 85 -11.63 28.76 2.50
CA ASP A 85 -11.06 27.73 3.39
C ASP A 85 -11.59 26.33 3.06
N ALA A 86 -12.88 26.23 2.70
CA ALA A 86 -13.45 24.97 2.21
C ALA A 86 -12.79 24.54 0.90
N ASP A 87 -12.60 25.44 -0.05
CA ASP A 87 -11.94 25.15 -1.32
C ASP A 87 -10.47 24.73 -1.12
N ARG A 88 -9.76 25.40 -0.22
CA ARG A 88 -8.39 25.04 0.13
C ARG A 88 -8.30 23.65 0.74
N GLU A 89 -9.24 23.28 1.61
CA GLU A 89 -9.25 21.94 2.23
C GLU A 89 -9.63 20.86 1.22
N ARG A 90 -10.57 21.12 0.30
CA ARG A 90 -10.89 20.22 -0.83
C ARG A 90 -9.68 19.98 -1.72
N MET A 91 -8.95 21.05 -2.10
CA MET A 91 -7.73 20.93 -2.90
C MET A 91 -6.66 20.11 -2.18
N ARG A 92 -6.44 20.35 -0.89
CA ARG A 92 -5.50 19.58 -0.07
C ARG A 92 -5.88 18.09 0.02
N ALA A 93 -7.17 17.80 0.22
CA ALA A 93 -7.65 16.42 0.27
C ALA A 93 -7.44 15.70 -1.06
N ARG A 94 -7.74 16.37 -2.19
CA ARG A 94 -7.48 15.86 -3.55
C ARG A 94 -5.98 15.63 -3.78
N ASP A 95 -5.12 16.59 -3.46
CA ASP A 95 -3.68 16.46 -3.67
C ASP A 95 -3.09 15.32 -2.85
N GLN A 96 -3.56 15.14 -1.60
CA GLN A 96 -3.16 14.00 -0.78
C GLN A 96 -3.67 12.67 -1.34
N LEU A 97 -4.89 12.65 -1.90
CA LEU A 97 -5.41 11.46 -2.57
C LEU A 97 -4.55 11.08 -3.77
N LEU A 98 -4.13 12.04 -4.57
CA LEU A 98 -3.23 11.83 -5.72
C LEU A 98 -1.84 11.33 -5.31
N LEU A 99 -1.33 11.75 -4.14
CA LEU A 99 0.00 11.35 -3.65
C LEU A 99 0.00 9.96 -3.00
N TYR A 100 -1.07 9.58 -2.31
CA TYR A 100 -1.09 8.39 -1.46
C TYR A 100 -2.16 7.36 -1.84
N GLY A 101 -3.12 7.75 -2.68
CA GLY A 101 -4.17 6.86 -3.16
C GLY A 101 -3.64 5.78 -4.10
N SER A 102 -4.32 4.63 -4.13
CA SER A 102 -4.05 3.62 -5.14
C SER A 102 -4.65 4.03 -6.49
N ASP A 103 -4.14 3.43 -7.56
CA ASP A 103 -4.63 3.66 -8.93
C ASP A 103 -6.14 3.41 -9.05
N ASP A 104 -6.67 2.39 -8.37
CA ASP A 104 -8.10 2.07 -8.38
C ASP A 104 -8.93 3.18 -7.74
N VAL A 105 -8.45 3.77 -6.64
CA VAL A 105 -9.11 4.90 -5.96
C VAL A 105 -9.07 6.16 -6.83
N ILE A 106 -7.92 6.44 -7.45
CA ILE A 106 -7.75 7.61 -8.33
C ILE A 106 -8.68 7.49 -9.54
N LYS A 107 -8.76 6.31 -10.17
CA LYS A 107 -9.65 6.06 -11.32
C LYS A 107 -11.13 6.19 -10.94
N ALA A 108 -11.53 5.66 -9.79
CA ALA A 108 -12.90 5.79 -9.31
C ALA A 108 -13.26 7.26 -9.03
N TYR A 109 -12.33 8.02 -8.42
CA TYR A 109 -12.50 9.44 -8.17
C TYR A 109 -12.58 10.26 -9.47
N ASP A 110 -11.69 10.00 -10.46
CA ASP A 110 -11.73 10.66 -11.77
C ASP A 110 -13.06 10.41 -12.49
N ALA A 111 -13.57 9.18 -12.44
CA ALA A 111 -14.87 8.85 -13.03
C ALA A 111 -16.02 9.64 -12.39
N TRP A 112 -16.01 9.82 -11.07
CA TRP A 112 -16.98 10.63 -10.36
C TRP A 112 -16.85 12.12 -10.71
N VAL A 113 -15.65 12.69 -10.71
CA VAL A 113 -15.43 14.12 -11.06
C VAL A 113 -15.93 14.41 -12.46
N ARG A 114 -15.61 13.59 -13.45
CA ARG A 114 -16.07 13.78 -14.84
C ARG A 114 -17.59 13.71 -14.95
N TYR A 115 -18.22 12.89 -14.13
CA TYR A 115 -19.68 12.79 -14.12
C TYR A 115 -20.33 13.98 -13.43
N ALA A 116 -19.76 14.49 -12.34
CA ALA A 116 -20.25 15.64 -11.60
C ALA A 116 -20.20 16.95 -12.41
N ASP A 117 -19.32 17.03 -13.43
CA ASP A 117 -19.23 18.18 -14.33
C ASP A 117 -20.33 18.22 -15.43
N VAL A 118 -21.20 17.19 -15.49
CA VAL A 118 -22.31 17.13 -16.47
C VAL A 118 -23.52 17.88 -15.92
N GLU A 119 -24.09 18.81 -16.71
CA GLU A 119 -25.19 19.67 -16.28
C GLU A 119 -26.48 18.90 -15.91
N ASP A 120 -26.75 17.77 -16.60
CA ASP A 120 -27.94 16.92 -16.36
C ASP A 120 -27.48 15.55 -15.84
N HIS A 121 -27.12 15.49 -14.55
CA HIS A 121 -26.61 14.27 -13.92
C HIS A 121 -27.72 13.57 -13.09
N ASP A 122 -27.74 12.24 -13.20
CA ASP A 122 -28.61 11.37 -12.44
C ASP A 122 -28.01 11.11 -11.04
N LEU A 123 -28.76 11.48 -9.99
CA LEU A 123 -28.34 11.26 -8.59
C LEU A 123 -28.10 9.78 -8.27
N ALA A 124 -28.83 8.85 -8.91
CA ALA A 124 -28.62 7.43 -8.72
C ALA A 124 -27.25 7.01 -9.27
N LYS A 125 -26.86 7.52 -10.43
CA LYS A 125 -25.54 7.27 -11.04
C LYS A 125 -24.43 7.93 -10.25
N GLU A 126 -24.63 9.12 -9.74
CA GLU A 126 -23.66 9.79 -8.87
C GLU A 126 -23.41 8.97 -7.60
N SER A 127 -24.48 8.53 -6.93
CA SER A 127 -24.40 7.64 -5.75
C SER A 127 -23.63 6.34 -6.06
N GLU A 128 -23.87 5.75 -7.23
CA GLU A 128 -23.12 4.57 -7.68
C GLU A 128 -21.62 4.84 -7.75
N LEU A 129 -21.21 5.96 -8.35
CA LEU A 129 -19.80 6.33 -8.50
C LEU A 129 -19.13 6.60 -7.14
N VAL A 130 -19.85 7.24 -6.21
CA VAL A 130 -19.39 7.41 -4.83
C VAL A 130 -19.18 6.06 -4.15
N ASN A 131 -20.11 5.13 -4.29
CA ASN A 131 -19.99 3.80 -3.71
C ASN A 131 -18.79 3.02 -4.28
N LEU A 132 -18.45 3.23 -5.56
CA LEU A 132 -17.22 2.67 -6.16
C LEU A 132 -15.96 3.26 -5.54
N ILE A 133 -15.92 4.56 -5.23
CA ILE A 133 -14.78 5.17 -4.51
C ILE A 133 -14.62 4.53 -3.12
N LEU A 134 -15.71 4.39 -2.36
CA LEU A 134 -15.70 3.76 -1.03
C LEU A 134 -15.19 2.32 -1.09
N LEU A 135 -15.64 1.55 -2.09
CA LEU A 135 -15.20 0.17 -2.30
C LEU A 135 -13.70 0.10 -2.65
N ALA A 136 -13.22 1.00 -3.51
CA ALA A 136 -11.82 1.08 -3.89
C ALA A 136 -10.93 1.44 -2.68
N ILE A 137 -11.32 2.44 -1.88
CA ILE A 137 -10.63 2.81 -0.63
C ILE A 137 -10.58 1.62 0.33
N ARG A 138 -11.70 0.93 0.53
CA ARG A 138 -11.76 -0.24 1.41
C ARG A 138 -10.82 -1.34 0.92
N LYS A 139 -10.80 -1.62 -0.38
CA LYS A 139 -9.95 -2.63 -1.00
C LYS A 139 -8.47 -2.28 -0.83
N ASP A 140 -8.10 -1.01 -1.01
CA ASP A 140 -6.71 -0.56 -0.84
C ASP A 140 -6.23 -0.64 0.61
N LEU A 141 -7.08 -0.30 1.59
CA LEU A 141 -6.74 -0.34 3.01
C LEU A 141 -6.66 -1.76 3.58
N LEU A 142 -7.56 -2.64 3.17
CA LEU A 142 -7.74 -3.98 3.75
C LEU A 142 -7.21 -5.10 2.85
N GLY A 143 -6.80 -4.79 1.63
CA GLY A 143 -6.38 -5.74 0.61
C GLY A 143 -7.59 -6.49 0.04
N LYS A 144 -7.90 -7.68 0.55
CA LYS A 144 -9.06 -8.46 0.10
C LYS A 144 -10.30 -8.08 0.91
N THR A 145 -11.41 -7.76 0.25
CA THR A 145 -12.71 -7.53 0.88
C THR A 145 -13.77 -8.44 0.25
N LYS A 146 -14.66 -8.97 1.10
CA LYS A 146 -15.86 -9.69 0.67
C LYS A 146 -17.08 -8.76 0.50
N VAL A 147 -16.91 -7.47 0.83
CA VAL A 147 -17.95 -6.46 0.67
C VAL A 147 -18.09 -6.15 -0.81
N THR A 148 -19.33 -6.24 -1.29
CA THR A 148 -19.72 -5.92 -2.67
C THR A 148 -20.28 -4.50 -2.75
N LYS A 149 -20.49 -4.01 -3.95
CA LYS A 149 -21.16 -2.75 -4.22
C LYS A 149 -22.55 -2.67 -3.55
N GLU A 150 -23.34 -3.74 -3.67
CA GLU A 150 -24.68 -3.83 -3.04
C GLU A 150 -24.66 -3.64 -1.53
N HIS A 151 -23.64 -4.17 -0.84
CA HIS A 151 -23.49 -3.97 0.61
C HIS A 151 -23.24 -2.49 0.94
N ILE A 152 -22.51 -1.77 0.11
CA ILE A 152 -22.25 -0.34 0.32
C ILE A 152 -23.48 0.48 0.00
N GLU A 153 -24.18 0.17 -1.08
CA GLU A 153 -25.45 0.82 -1.47
C GLU A 153 -26.50 0.73 -0.37
N ASN A 154 -26.63 -0.43 0.28
CA ASN A 154 -27.56 -0.63 1.39
C ASN A 154 -27.19 0.17 2.66
N LEU A 155 -25.93 0.54 2.82
CA LEU A 155 -25.44 1.36 3.93
C LEU A 155 -25.39 2.84 3.60
N SER A 156 -25.46 3.19 2.31
CA SER A 156 -25.43 4.57 1.87
C SER A 156 -26.73 5.28 2.22
N SER A 157 -26.63 6.39 2.93
CA SER A 157 -27.77 7.24 3.26
C SER A 157 -28.41 7.92 2.03
N PHE A 158 -27.73 7.93 0.90
CA PHE A 158 -28.20 8.52 -0.35
C PHE A 158 -29.37 7.75 -0.99
N ASN A 159 -29.60 6.48 -0.61
CA ASN A 159 -30.68 5.64 -1.15
C ASN A 159 -31.94 5.60 -0.26
N ARG A 160 -32.04 6.46 0.75
CA ARG A 160 -33.18 6.50 1.67
C ARG A 160 -34.08 7.70 1.44
N GLY A 161 -34.21 8.14 0.19
CA GLY A 161 -35.15 9.12 -0.27
C GLY A 161 -36.43 8.49 -0.80
#